data_0febc148a87426574047985ce1f142d8
#
_entry.id   0febc148a87426574047985ce1f142d8
#
_cell.length_a   1.000
_cell.length_b   1.000
_cell.length_c   1.000
_cell.angle_alpha   90.00
_cell.angle_beta   90.00
_cell.angle_gamma   90.00
#
_symmetry.space_group_name_H-M   'P 1'
#
loop_
_entity.id
_entity.type
_entity.pdbx_description
1 polymer ?
#
loop_
_entity_poly.entity_id
_entity_poly.type
_entity_poly.pdbx_seq_one_letter_code
_entity_poly.pdbx_strand_id
1 'polypeptide(L)'
;MGYIMLFTTVLKENKAFQRCYKKGRFTADSILAAYYYPNGTPYNRLGITVSKKNGCAVERNRIKRIIRAAYRINEKKFPIGYDIVFVGRNNISEKKMQDVDKFINKRLLKDINKPFEKKKRPANKNTKNKK
;
A
#
# COMPACT_ATOMS: atom_id res chain seq x y z
N MET A 1 -12.32 19.86 7.90
CA MET A 1 -12.40 19.68 6.79
C MET A 1 -11.95 18.49 6.30
N GLY A 2 -12.63 17.88 5.87
CA GLY A 2 -12.26 16.64 5.35
C GLY A 2 -11.34 16.81 4.21
N TYR A 3 -10.65 15.78 3.93
CA TYR A 3 -9.80 15.84 2.83
C TYR A 3 -10.43 14.99 1.79
N ILE A 4 -10.49 15.46 0.60
CA ILE A 4 -11.07 14.74 -0.50
C ILE A 4 -9.98 14.21 -1.37
N MET A 5 -10.00 12.93 -1.65
CA MET A 5 -9.06 12.34 -2.57
C MET A 5 -9.51 12.66 -3.98
N LEU A 6 -8.57 12.97 -4.85
CA LEU A 6 -8.87 13.43 -6.19
C LEU A 6 -9.21 12.33 -7.17
N PHE A 7 -8.52 11.20 -7.10
CA PHE A 7 -8.76 10.11 -8.02
C PHE A 7 -8.60 8.75 -7.36
N THR A 8 -8.94 8.67 -6.08
CA THR A 8 -8.80 7.43 -5.33
C THR A 8 -10.10 7.10 -4.59
N THR A 9 -10.51 5.85 -4.67
CA THR A 9 -11.65 5.37 -3.91
C THR A 9 -11.21 4.26 -2.96
N VAL A 10 -12.11 3.75 -2.17
CA VAL A 10 -11.79 2.71 -1.20
C VAL A 10 -11.76 1.36 -1.88
N LEU A 11 -10.76 0.54 -1.57
CA LEU A 11 -10.69 -0.82 -2.04
C LEU A 11 -11.50 -1.66 -1.07
N LYS A 12 -12.57 -2.29 -1.54
CA LYS A 12 -13.45 -3.04 -0.68
C LYS A 12 -13.48 -4.53 -0.88
N GLU A 13 -13.32 -4.98 -2.09
CA GLU A 13 -13.50 -6.40 -2.38
C GLU A 13 -12.34 -7.25 -1.96
N ASN A 14 -12.65 -8.33 -1.28
CA ASN A 14 -11.62 -9.25 -0.83
C ASN A 14 -10.78 -9.79 -1.97
N LYS A 15 -11.39 -10.06 -3.13
CA LYS A 15 -10.60 -10.58 -4.23
C LYS A 15 -9.61 -9.55 -4.76
N ALA A 16 -9.90 -8.26 -4.63
CA ALA A 16 -8.96 -7.23 -5.06
C ALA A 16 -7.75 -7.18 -4.11
N PHE A 17 -7.99 -7.35 -2.79
CA PHE A 17 -6.89 -7.43 -1.84
C PHE A 17 -6.04 -8.66 -2.15
N GLN A 18 -6.68 -9.80 -2.39
CA GLN A 18 -5.93 -11.02 -2.68
C GLN A 18 -5.12 -10.89 -3.96
N ARG A 19 -5.66 -10.21 -4.95
CA ARG A 19 -4.94 -10.00 -6.21
C ARG A 19 -3.66 -9.20 -5.98
N CYS A 20 -3.74 -8.15 -5.15
CA CYS A 20 -2.57 -7.37 -4.82
C CYS A 20 -1.54 -8.21 -4.09
N TYR A 21 -1.97 -9.04 -3.16
CA TYR A 21 -1.03 -9.87 -2.40
C TYR A 21 -0.38 -10.93 -3.27
N LYS A 22 -1.12 -11.51 -4.18
CA LYS A 22 -0.60 -12.62 -4.97
C LYS A 22 0.11 -12.20 -6.24
N LYS A 23 -0.38 -11.18 -6.90
CA LYS A 23 0.16 -10.80 -8.19
C LYS A 23 0.86 -9.46 -8.20
N GLY A 24 0.61 -8.66 -7.20
CA GLY A 24 1.17 -7.32 -7.15
C GLY A 24 2.63 -7.30 -6.78
N ARG A 25 3.21 -6.14 -6.96
CA ARG A 25 4.56 -5.91 -6.49
C ARG A 25 4.44 -5.33 -5.09
N PHE A 26 5.53 -5.31 -4.36
CA PHE A 26 5.46 -4.69 -3.04
C PHE A 26 6.77 -4.07 -2.64
N THR A 27 6.68 -3.15 -1.70
CA THR A 27 7.84 -2.57 -1.06
C THR A 27 7.54 -2.49 0.43
N ALA A 28 8.55 -2.56 1.26
CA ALA A 28 8.32 -2.60 2.70
C ALA A 28 9.51 -2.03 3.47
N ASP A 29 9.22 -1.53 4.66
CA ASP A 29 10.28 -1.23 5.61
C ASP A 29 9.85 -1.82 6.96
N SER A 30 10.43 -1.37 8.06
CA SER A 30 10.12 -1.98 9.35
C SER A 30 8.71 -1.69 9.85
N ILE A 31 8.07 -0.63 9.40
CA ILE A 31 6.76 -0.25 9.93
C ILE A 31 5.60 -0.47 8.96
N LEU A 32 5.86 -0.48 7.67
CA LEU A 32 4.81 -0.58 6.67
C LEU A 32 5.22 -1.44 5.50
N ALA A 33 4.23 -2.05 4.88
CA ALA A 33 4.42 -2.67 3.57
C ALA A 33 3.32 -2.11 2.67
N ALA A 34 3.57 -2.01 1.40
CA ALA A 34 2.57 -1.57 0.43
C ALA A 34 2.61 -2.52 -0.76
N TYR A 35 1.44 -3.03 -1.14
CA TYR A 35 1.30 -3.90 -2.29
C TYR A 35 0.54 -3.14 -3.35
N TYR A 36 0.89 -3.29 -4.60
CA TYR A 36 0.20 -2.55 -5.65
C TYR A 36 0.14 -3.33 -6.94
N TYR A 37 -0.96 -3.14 -7.68
CA TYR A 37 -1.21 -3.88 -8.90
C TYR A 37 -2.09 -3.02 -9.80
N PRO A 38 -1.83 -2.96 -11.12
CA PRO A 38 -2.67 -2.18 -12.02
C PRO A 38 -4.10 -2.70 -12.01
N ASN A 39 -5.08 -1.81 -11.97
CA ASN A 39 -6.47 -2.22 -11.86
C ASN A 39 -7.31 -1.99 -13.13
N GLY A 40 -6.73 -1.40 -14.15
CA GLY A 40 -7.45 -1.20 -15.41
C GLY A 40 -8.53 -0.14 -15.37
N THR A 41 -8.55 0.71 -14.36
CA THR A 41 -9.56 1.76 -14.25
C THR A 41 -8.88 3.13 -14.28
N PRO A 42 -9.63 4.20 -14.50
CA PRO A 42 -9.04 5.54 -14.51
C PRO A 42 -8.91 6.16 -13.13
N TYR A 43 -8.89 5.36 -12.09
CA TYR A 43 -8.71 5.85 -10.73
C TYR A 43 -8.00 4.80 -9.90
N ASN A 44 -7.51 5.21 -8.74
CA ASN A 44 -6.86 4.29 -7.81
C ASN A 44 -7.84 3.79 -6.77
N ARG A 45 -7.55 2.64 -6.19
CA ARG A 45 -8.34 2.12 -5.07
C ARG A 45 -7.37 1.86 -3.93
N LEU A 46 -7.69 2.36 -2.76
CA LEU A 46 -6.82 2.30 -1.60
C LEU A 46 -7.39 1.42 -0.51
N GLY A 47 -6.61 0.42 -0.10
CA GLY A 47 -6.97 -0.43 1.02
C GLY A 47 -5.92 -0.31 2.11
N ILE A 48 -6.33 -0.43 3.36
CA ILE A 48 -5.42 -0.33 4.49
C ILE A 48 -5.76 -1.45 5.47
N THR A 49 -4.75 -2.22 5.82
CA THR A 49 -4.91 -3.33 6.74
C THR A 49 -4.00 -3.14 7.96
N VAL A 50 -4.58 -3.23 9.14
CA VAL A 50 -3.81 -3.15 10.39
C VAL A 50 -4.31 -4.28 11.27
N SER A 51 -3.44 -5.24 11.59
CA SER A 51 -3.86 -6.42 12.34
C SER A 51 -4.06 -6.11 13.80
N LYS A 52 -4.75 -7.03 14.50
CA LYS A 52 -5.00 -6.88 15.91
C LYS A 52 -3.74 -6.85 16.75
N LYS A 53 -2.62 -7.32 16.22
CA LYS A 53 -1.38 -7.25 16.95
C LYS A 53 -0.95 -5.83 17.20
N ASN A 54 -1.47 -4.88 16.45
CA ASN A 54 -1.07 -3.49 16.57
C ASN A 54 -1.94 -2.68 17.52
N GLY A 55 -2.74 -3.37 18.33
CA GLY A 55 -3.49 -2.68 19.38
C GLY A 55 -4.98 -2.86 19.26
N CYS A 56 -5.71 -2.17 20.11
CA CYS A 56 -7.16 -2.25 20.14
C CYS A 56 -7.77 -1.50 18.96
N ALA A 57 -9.08 -1.57 18.82
CA ALA A 57 -9.77 -0.96 17.68
C ALA A 57 -9.49 0.54 17.56
N VAL A 58 -9.44 1.25 18.68
CA VAL A 58 -9.17 2.69 18.65
C VAL A 58 -7.79 2.97 18.08
N GLU A 59 -6.81 2.20 18.49
CA GLU A 59 -5.44 2.37 18.02
C GLU A 59 -5.32 2.01 16.55
N ARG A 60 -5.95 0.92 16.15
CA ARG A 60 -5.91 0.53 14.74
C ARG A 60 -6.58 1.57 13.83
N ASN A 61 -7.68 2.15 14.29
CA ASN A 61 -8.36 3.18 13.51
C ASN A 61 -7.50 4.44 13.40
N ARG A 62 -6.76 4.77 14.46
CA ARG A 62 -5.85 5.90 14.42
C ARG A 62 -4.78 5.66 13.39
N ILE A 63 -4.20 4.46 13.36
CA ILE A 63 -3.16 4.13 12.40
C ILE A 63 -3.70 4.24 10.98
N LYS A 64 -4.92 3.75 10.74
CA LYS A 64 -5.52 3.84 9.42
C LYS A 64 -5.72 5.29 9.00
N ARG A 65 -6.11 6.15 9.93
CA ARG A 65 -6.28 7.57 9.62
C ARG A 65 -4.96 8.23 9.25
N ILE A 66 -3.89 7.86 9.94
CA ILE A 66 -2.57 8.41 9.67
C ILE A 66 -2.09 7.99 8.29
N ILE A 67 -2.28 6.72 7.95
CA ILE A 67 -1.86 6.21 6.65
C ILE A 67 -2.65 6.90 5.54
N ARG A 68 -3.96 7.03 5.75
CA ARG A 68 -4.82 7.66 4.75
C ARG A 68 -4.45 9.13 4.55
N ALA A 69 -4.13 9.82 5.63
CA ALA A 69 -3.73 11.23 5.55
C ALA A 69 -2.42 11.39 4.78
N ALA A 70 -1.46 10.52 5.05
CA ALA A 70 -0.17 10.59 4.35
C ALA A 70 -0.34 10.27 2.86
N TYR A 71 -1.18 9.29 2.52
CA TYR A 71 -1.45 8.97 1.13
C TYR A 71 -2.07 10.18 0.43
N ARG A 72 -3.05 10.80 1.07
CA ARG A 72 -3.75 11.90 0.44
C ARG A 72 -2.85 13.08 0.15
N ILE A 73 -1.95 13.39 1.05
CA ILE A 73 -1.00 14.47 0.83
C ILE A 73 -0.13 14.18 -0.39
N ASN A 74 0.16 12.92 -0.64
CA ASN A 74 1.03 12.51 -1.74
C ASN A 74 0.29 11.99 -2.96
N GLU A 75 -1.04 12.07 -2.96
CA GLU A 75 -1.85 11.43 -4.00
C GLU A 75 -1.44 11.81 -5.43
N LYS A 76 -1.16 13.07 -5.65
CA LYS A 76 -0.81 13.52 -7.00
C LYS A 76 0.50 12.96 -7.51
N LYS A 77 1.32 12.42 -6.64
CA LYS A 77 2.60 11.84 -7.05
C LYS A 77 2.45 10.39 -7.48
N PHE A 78 1.27 9.79 -7.24
CA PHE A 78 1.04 8.40 -7.60
C PHE A 78 0.54 8.26 -9.02
N PRO A 79 0.89 7.17 -9.70
CA PRO A 79 0.30 6.90 -11.01
C PRO A 79 -1.17 6.54 -10.83
N ILE A 80 -1.97 6.72 -11.84
CA ILE A 80 -3.39 6.43 -11.79
C ILE A 80 -3.65 5.04 -12.35
N GLY A 81 -4.62 4.34 -11.77
CA GLY A 81 -5.01 3.02 -12.25
C GLY A 81 -4.42 1.87 -11.46
N TYR A 82 -4.14 2.09 -10.19
CA TYR A 82 -3.59 1.05 -9.34
C TYR A 82 -4.47 0.75 -8.14
N ASP A 83 -4.48 -0.51 -7.74
CA ASP A 83 -4.98 -0.89 -6.44
C ASP A 83 -3.75 -0.85 -5.54
N ILE A 84 -3.85 -0.17 -4.42
CA ILE A 84 -2.74 0.00 -3.48
C ILE A 84 -3.21 -0.43 -2.10
N VAL A 85 -2.50 -1.36 -1.49
CA VAL A 85 -2.85 -1.85 -0.16
C VAL A 85 -1.69 -1.58 0.79
N PHE A 86 -1.95 -0.81 1.83
CA PHE A 86 -0.96 -0.60 2.88
C PHE A 86 -1.20 -1.57 4.01
N VAL A 87 -0.15 -2.18 4.51
CA VAL A 87 -0.24 -3.13 5.62
C VAL A 87 0.65 -2.62 6.75
N GLY A 88 0.06 -2.36 7.91
CA GLY A 88 0.82 -1.96 9.08
C GLY A 88 1.62 -3.11 9.62
N ARG A 89 2.88 -2.89 9.89
CA ARG A 89 3.77 -3.91 10.42
C ARG A 89 4.07 -3.63 11.88
N ASN A 90 5.05 -4.30 12.43
CA ASN A 90 5.41 -4.13 13.82
C ASN A 90 5.78 -2.68 14.11
N ASN A 91 5.45 -2.24 15.29
CA ASN A 91 5.78 -0.89 15.74
C ASN A 91 5.09 0.26 15.02
N ILE A 92 4.11 -0.05 14.16
CA ILE A 92 3.40 1.03 13.49
C ILE A 92 2.56 1.82 14.49
N SER A 93 2.11 1.21 15.59
CA SER A 93 1.24 1.90 16.53
C SER A 93 1.90 3.11 17.20
N GLU A 94 3.21 3.14 17.20
CA GLU A 94 3.91 4.26 17.82
C GLU A 94 4.32 5.33 16.84
N LYS A 95 3.92 5.19 15.59
CA LYS A 95 4.40 6.08 14.55
C LYS A 95 3.43 7.19 14.24
N LYS A 96 3.91 8.18 13.56
CA LYS A 96 3.14 9.37 13.23
C LYS A 96 3.00 9.50 11.73
N MET A 97 2.19 10.46 11.30
CA MET A 97 1.99 10.69 9.88
C MET A 97 3.30 10.93 9.15
N GLN A 98 4.24 11.62 9.80
CA GLN A 98 5.54 11.91 9.17
C GLN A 98 6.32 10.63 8.83
N ASP A 99 6.16 9.60 9.66
CA ASP A 99 6.85 8.34 9.41
C ASP A 99 6.26 7.65 8.19
N VAL A 100 4.95 7.71 8.04
CA VAL A 100 4.28 7.13 6.88
C VAL A 100 4.61 7.93 5.62
N ASP A 101 4.64 9.25 5.74
CA ASP A 101 5.00 10.12 4.63
C ASP A 101 6.40 9.80 4.14
N LYS A 102 7.33 9.53 5.05
CA LYS A 102 8.68 9.18 4.70
C LYS A 102 8.72 7.85 3.94
N PHE A 103 7.95 6.87 4.40
CA PHE A 103 7.87 5.59 3.72
C PHE A 103 7.37 5.78 2.28
N ILE A 104 6.31 6.57 2.12
CA ILE A 104 5.75 6.82 0.81
C ILE A 104 6.78 7.47 -0.11
N ASN A 105 7.41 8.53 0.35
CA ASN A 105 8.32 9.27 -0.51
C ASN A 105 9.65 8.59 -0.78
N LYS A 106 10.15 7.84 0.19
CA LYS A 106 11.45 7.22 0.02
C LYS A 106 11.42 5.83 -0.57
N ARG A 107 10.30 5.13 -0.42
CA ARG A 107 10.25 3.78 -0.94
C ARG A 107 9.13 3.56 -1.92
N LEU A 108 7.88 3.81 -1.53
CA LEU A 108 6.76 3.43 -2.36
C LEU A 108 6.71 4.16 -3.68
N LEU A 109 6.86 5.47 -3.66
CA LEU A 109 6.76 6.24 -4.90
C LEU A 109 7.86 5.90 -5.88
N LYS A 110 9.02 5.55 -5.38
CA LYS A 110 10.09 5.15 -6.27
C LYS A 110 9.79 3.84 -6.96
N ASP A 111 9.18 2.91 -6.22
CA ASP A 111 8.87 1.62 -6.80
C ASP A 111 7.64 1.66 -7.70
N ILE A 112 6.56 2.29 -7.27
CA ILE A 112 5.31 2.26 -8.01
C ILE A 112 5.40 3.04 -9.32
N ASN A 113 6.27 4.01 -9.39
CA ASN A 113 6.45 4.79 -10.60
C ASN A 113 7.35 4.12 -11.63
N LYS A 114 7.97 2.98 -11.28
CA LYS A 114 8.73 2.23 -12.24
C LYS A 114 7.77 1.44 -13.11
N PRO A 115 8.12 1.15 -14.35
CA PRO A 115 7.24 0.34 -15.19
C PRO A 115 6.92 -0.99 -14.52
N PHE A 116 5.67 -1.41 -14.61
CA PHE A 116 5.27 -2.67 -14.01
C PHE A 116 5.69 -3.81 -14.90
N GLU A 117 6.52 -4.72 -14.40
CA GLU A 117 6.97 -5.83 -15.17
C GLU A 117 6.57 -7.09 -14.53
N LYS A 118 5.57 -7.75 -15.06
CA LYS A 118 5.14 -8.93 -14.46
C LYS A 118 6.07 -10.03 -14.48
N LYS A 119 6.82 -10.19 -15.49
CA LYS A 119 7.61 -11.34 -15.57
C LYS A 119 8.75 -11.32 -14.77
N LYS A 120 9.11 -10.33 -14.22
CA LYS A 120 10.23 -10.31 -13.49
C LYS A 120 10.23 -11.14 -12.32
N ARG A 121 9.29 -11.74 -11.99
CA ARG A 121 9.26 -12.50 -10.88
C ARG A 121 10.04 -13.55 -10.95
N PRO A 122 10.78 -13.75 -10.60
CA PRO A 122 11.64 -14.83 -10.88
C PRO A 122 11.21 -16.06 -10.27
N ALA A 123 11.14 -15.88 -10.32
CA ALA A 123 10.89 -16.76 -10.26
C ALA A 123 11.04 -17.22 -9.66
N ASN A 124 11.26 -17.01 -9.34
CA ASN A 124 11.40 -17.46 -9.14
C ASN A 124 11.92 -17.92 -8.96
N LYS A 125 12.05 -17.87 -8.70
CA LYS A 125 12.49 -18.37 -8.84
C LYS A 125 12.73 -18.89 -8.45
N ASN A 126 12.64 -19.14 -8.11
CA ASN A 126 12.56 -19.85 -8.04
C ASN A 126 12.57 -20.42 -8.00
N THR A 127 12.58 -20.32 -7.78
CA THR A 127 12.36 -20.96 -8.02
C THR A 127 12.69 -21.53 -7.97
N LYS A 128 12.77 -21.56 -7.69
CA LYS A 128 12.85 -22.27 -7.83
C LYS A 128 12.99 -22.83 -7.89
N ASN A 129 13.14 -22.83 -7.69
CA ASN A 129 13.12 -23.54 -7.93
C ASN A 129 13.40 -23.96 -7.91
N LYS A 130 13.43 -23.82 -7.75
CA LYS A 130 13.56 -24.44 -7.86
C LYS A 130 13.91 -24.81 -7.64
N LYS A 131 14.09 -24.75 -7.48
CA LYS A 131 14.29 -25.29 -7.38
C LYS A 131 14.30 -25.55 -7.11
#